data_6d22a7d8c075b8aada69f38bd0023955
#
_entry.id   6d22a7d8c075b8aada69f38bd0023955
#
_cell.length_a   1.000
_cell.length_b   1.000
_cell.length_c   1.000
_cell.angle_alpha   90.00
_cell.angle_beta   90.00
_cell.angle_gamma   90.00
#
_symmetry.space_group_name_H-M   'P 1'
#
loop_
_entity.id
_entity.type
_entity.pdbx_description
1 polymer ?
#
loop_
_entity_poly.entity_id
_entity_poly.type
_entity_poly.pdbx_seq_one_letter_code
_entity_poly.pdbx_strand_id
1 'polypeptide(L)'
;MFIAVGVGAHLRILIQNFSQQQFLSRNFAFLFDGNTFRRLNEPAFSLANDLVAIVDAVGDVRFKSFQMLRRVFDLGYFYREATNDELTAFCGHASLAVTDAAAFVEDADQTIRKFVHAVGSAGVLVNNQVTDIATQASAIGFPISIANGRIEVPQDRKSKKALLSFLLDKIYRGSINQQLYITNSNRPLN
;
A
#
# COMPACT_ATOMS: atom_id res chain seq x y z
N MET A 1 3.18 0.51 21.16
CA MET A 1 2.18 0.53 22.28
C MET A 1 0.82 0.80 21.66
N PHE A 2 -0.24 0.19 22.18
CA PHE A 2 -1.60 0.42 21.70
C PHE A 2 -2.58 0.48 22.88
N ILE A 3 -3.70 1.18 22.66
CA ILE A 3 -4.81 1.29 23.59
C ILE A 3 -6.11 1.04 22.84
N ALA A 4 -7.02 0.25 23.41
CA ALA A 4 -8.36 0.07 22.89
C ALA A 4 -9.32 1.02 23.62
N VAL A 5 -10.12 1.76 22.85
CA VAL A 5 -11.08 2.74 23.36
C VAL A 5 -12.45 2.49 22.72
N GLY A 6 -13.51 2.53 23.50
CA GLY A 6 -14.88 2.24 23.05
C GLY A 6 -15.22 0.75 23.05
N VAL A 7 -16.45 0.43 22.62
CA VAL A 7 -16.98 -0.94 22.55
C VAL A 7 -17.81 -1.12 21.27
N GLY A 8 -17.90 -2.36 20.80
CA GLY A 8 -18.70 -2.71 19.61
C GLY A 8 -18.29 -1.91 18.36
N ALA A 9 -19.25 -1.33 17.67
CA ALA A 9 -19.02 -0.53 16.46
C ALA A 9 -18.20 0.76 16.71
N HIS A 10 -18.09 1.20 17.95
CA HIS A 10 -17.30 2.37 18.35
C HIS A 10 -15.89 2.01 18.83
N LEU A 11 -15.53 0.73 18.81
CA LEU A 11 -14.18 0.30 19.17
C LEU A 11 -13.14 0.98 18.24
N ARG A 12 -12.10 1.54 18.87
CA ARG A 12 -10.91 2.09 18.17
C ARG A 12 -9.68 1.60 18.87
N ILE A 13 -8.71 1.15 18.08
CA ILE A 13 -7.37 0.82 18.59
C ILE A 13 -6.46 1.97 18.22
N LEU A 14 -5.98 2.69 19.21
CA LEU A 14 -5.05 3.79 19.07
C LEU A 14 -3.64 3.25 19.16
N ILE A 15 -2.81 3.50 18.16
CA ILE A 15 -1.46 2.94 18.05
C ILE A 15 -0.45 4.08 18.08
N GLN A 16 0.55 3.93 18.95
CA GLN A 16 1.63 4.87 19.16
C GLN A 16 2.98 4.18 19.06
N ASN A 17 3.96 4.84 18.46
CA ASN A 17 5.35 4.43 18.56
C ASN A 17 5.82 4.52 20.02
N PHE A 18 6.69 3.62 20.38
CA PHE A 18 7.36 3.61 21.67
C PHE A 18 8.86 3.92 21.48
N SER A 19 9.37 4.84 22.25
CA SER A 19 10.80 5.12 22.34
C SER A 19 11.31 4.90 23.76
N GLN A 20 12.59 4.60 23.92
CA GLN A 20 13.21 4.44 25.23
C GLN A 20 13.06 5.70 26.11
N GLN A 21 12.97 6.86 25.50
CA GLN A 21 12.78 8.15 26.21
C GLN A 21 11.42 8.26 26.90
N GLN A 22 10.45 7.45 26.49
CA GLN A 22 9.11 7.39 27.11
C GLN A 22 9.09 6.49 28.34
N PHE A 23 10.16 5.74 28.58
CA PHE A 23 10.32 4.94 29.80
C PHE A 23 10.90 5.80 30.93
N LEU A 24 10.09 6.05 31.94
CA LEU A 24 10.48 6.78 33.13
C LEU A 24 10.96 5.78 34.18
N SER A 25 12.27 5.72 34.38
CA SER A 25 12.85 4.81 35.36
C SER A 25 12.58 5.28 36.79
N ARG A 26 12.45 4.32 37.69
CA ARG A 26 12.32 4.55 39.12
C ARG A 26 13.44 5.45 39.63
N ASN A 27 13.08 6.42 40.47
CA ASN A 27 13.98 7.36 41.17
C ASN A 27 14.55 8.52 40.31
N PHE A 28 14.39 8.56 39.02
CA PHE A 28 14.91 9.64 38.16
C PHE A 28 13.82 10.53 37.56
N ALA A 29 12.55 10.23 37.80
CA ALA A 29 11.45 11.03 37.28
C ALA A 29 10.56 11.57 38.41
N PHE A 30 10.09 12.79 38.21
CA PHE A 30 9.10 13.44 39.07
C PHE A 30 7.82 13.65 38.27
N LEU A 31 6.69 13.34 38.91
CA LEU A 31 5.37 13.68 38.38
C LEU A 31 4.91 14.98 39.06
N PHE A 32 4.41 15.91 38.22
CA PHE A 32 3.73 17.08 38.70
C PHE A 32 2.24 16.76 38.79
N ASP A 33 1.74 16.66 40.00
CA ASP A 33 0.33 16.33 40.27
C ASP A 33 -0.28 17.49 41.10
N GLY A 34 -1.16 18.25 40.45
CA GLY A 34 -1.73 19.45 41.02
C GLY A 34 -0.65 20.53 41.23
N ASN A 35 -0.29 20.81 42.50
CA ASN A 35 0.75 21.76 42.89
C ASN A 35 1.96 21.10 43.53
N THR A 36 2.11 19.79 43.39
CA THR A 36 3.16 19.04 44.12
C THR A 36 4.00 18.20 43.15
N PHE A 37 5.31 18.21 43.33
CA PHE A 37 6.21 17.27 42.67
C PHE A 37 6.27 15.99 43.50
N ARG A 38 5.90 14.89 42.90
CA ARG A 38 6.06 13.55 43.50
C ARG A 38 7.12 12.76 42.80
N ARG A 39 7.98 12.13 43.53
CA ARG A 39 8.99 11.19 43.01
C ARG A 39 8.27 9.93 42.54
N LEU A 40 8.64 9.43 41.36
CA LEU A 40 8.15 8.13 40.89
C LEU A 40 8.76 7.01 41.71
N ASN A 41 7.89 6.26 42.37
CA ASN A 41 8.31 5.06 43.15
C ASN A 41 8.35 3.79 42.33
N GLU A 42 7.65 3.79 41.18
CA GLU A 42 7.57 2.68 40.23
C GLU A 42 7.89 3.16 38.81
N PRO A 43 8.41 2.25 37.95
CA PRO A 43 8.59 2.61 36.54
C PRO A 43 7.26 3.02 35.88
N ALA A 44 7.28 4.06 35.06
CA ALA A 44 6.10 4.55 34.35
C ALA A 44 6.44 4.82 32.90
N PHE A 45 5.39 5.01 32.10
CA PHE A 45 5.52 5.39 30.68
C PHE A 45 4.92 6.77 30.46
N SER A 46 5.64 7.61 29.75
CA SER A 46 5.12 8.85 29.22
C SER A 46 4.39 8.57 27.91
N LEU A 47 3.18 9.02 27.78
CA LEU A 47 2.43 8.95 26.53
C LEU A 47 2.75 10.18 25.67
N ALA A 48 3.15 9.96 24.41
CA ALA A 48 3.28 11.06 23.47
C ALA A 48 1.90 11.46 22.95
N ASN A 49 1.76 12.71 22.52
CA ASN A 49 0.50 13.22 21.98
C ASN A 49 0.25 12.77 20.53
N ASP A 50 1.21 12.11 19.90
CA ASP A 50 1.15 11.71 18.49
C ASP A 50 0.75 10.24 18.36
N LEU A 51 -0.34 10.00 17.62
CA LEU A 51 -0.74 8.68 17.18
C LEU A 51 -0.07 8.36 15.83
N VAL A 52 0.36 7.11 15.68
CA VAL A 52 0.88 6.56 14.43
C VAL A 52 -0.26 6.10 13.54
N ALA A 53 -1.21 5.37 14.12
CA ALA A 53 -2.36 4.84 13.42
C ALA A 53 -3.55 4.67 14.37
N ILE A 54 -4.74 4.63 13.77
CA ILE A 54 -5.99 4.27 14.41
C ILE A 54 -6.59 3.14 13.59
N VAL A 55 -6.97 2.04 14.25
CA VAL A 55 -7.71 0.95 13.62
C VAL A 55 -9.14 1.01 14.15
N ASP A 56 -10.13 1.01 13.27
CA ASP A 56 -11.53 1.01 13.65
C ASP A 56 -12.11 -0.41 13.81
N ALA A 57 -13.40 -0.50 14.19
CA ALA A 57 -14.07 -1.77 14.47
C ALA A 57 -14.22 -2.68 13.25
N VAL A 58 -14.16 -2.14 12.02
CA VAL A 58 -14.20 -2.91 10.76
C VAL A 58 -12.82 -3.28 10.24
N GLY A 59 -11.76 -2.80 10.89
CA GLY A 59 -10.37 -3.11 10.54
C GLY A 59 -9.70 -2.09 9.64
N ASP A 60 -10.36 -0.96 9.34
CA ASP A 60 -9.74 0.11 8.56
C ASP A 60 -8.64 0.80 9.35
N VAL A 61 -7.49 1.00 8.70
CA VAL A 61 -6.31 1.63 9.30
C VAL A 61 -6.15 3.05 8.78
N ARG A 62 -6.29 4.03 9.66
CA ARG A 62 -6.02 5.45 9.38
C ARG A 62 -4.69 5.86 9.97
N PHE A 63 -3.85 6.52 9.21
CA PHE A 63 -2.51 6.91 9.64
C PHE A 63 -2.07 8.25 9.03
N LYS A 64 -1.21 8.97 9.75
CA LYS A 64 -0.71 10.28 9.36
C LYS A 64 0.50 10.20 8.42
N SER A 65 1.36 9.21 8.62
CA SER A 65 2.61 9.05 7.87
C SER A 65 2.89 7.57 7.60
N PHE A 66 3.11 7.25 6.34
CA PHE A 66 3.47 5.91 5.91
C PHE A 66 4.79 5.42 6.51
N GLN A 67 5.77 6.31 6.67
CA GLN A 67 7.05 5.96 7.32
C GLN A 67 6.86 5.55 8.78
N MET A 68 5.94 6.20 9.50
CA MET A 68 5.62 5.85 10.88
C MET A 68 4.84 4.53 10.94
N LEU A 69 3.89 4.32 10.00
CA LEU A 69 3.12 3.07 9.91
C LEU A 69 4.04 1.85 9.73
N ARG A 70 5.05 1.94 8.87
CA ARG A 70 6.04 0.88 8.64
C ARG A 70 6.88 0.50 9.87
N ARG A 71 6.96 1.36 10.88
CA ARG A 71 7.66 1.06 12.13
C ARG A 71 6.82 0.20 13.08
N VAL A 72 5.53 0.15 12.86
CA VAL A 72 4.56 -0.54 13.73
C VAL A 72 4.01 -1.79 13.07
N PHE A 73 3.77 -1.72 11.75
CA PHE A 73 3.25 -2.83 10.96
C PHE A 73 4.32 -3.36 10.01
N ASP A 74 4.44 -4.67 9.94
CA ASP A 74 5.18 -5.30 8.86
C ASP A 74 4.36 -5.19 7.57
N LEU A 75 4.74 -4.25 6.73
CA LEU A 75 4.15 -4.05 5.42
C LEU A 75 4.93 -4.78 4.31
N GLY A 76 5.91 -5.60 4.69
CA GLY A 76 6.76 -6.33 3.74
C GLY A 76 5.95 -7.15 2.75
N TYR A 77 4.88 -7.79 3.21
CA TYR A 77 3.97 -8.54 2.34
C TYR A 77 3.42 -7.71 1.17
N PHE A 78 3.00 -6.46 1.40
CA PHE A 78 2.43 -5.60 0.35
C PHE A 78 3.45 -5.02 -0.61
N TYR A 79 4.74 -5.09 -0.27
CA TYR A 79 5.84 -4.50 -1.06
C TYR A 79 6.89 -5.52 -1.49
N ARG A 80 6.66 -6.80 -1.22
CA ARG A 80 7.57 -7.83 -1.68
C ARG A 80 7.56 -7.96 -3.20
N GLU A 81 8.57 -8.58 -3.70
CA GLU A 81 8.67 -8.94 -5.11
C GLU A 81 7.90 -10.23 -5.40
N ALA A 82 7.28 -10.33 -6.58
CA ALA A 82 6.70 -11.56 -7.05
C ALA A 82 7.77 -12.64 -7.21
N THR A 83 7.45 -13.84 -6.80
CA THR A 83 8.25 -15.04 -7.08
C THR A 83 8.16 -15.41 -8.56
N ASN A 84 9.01 -16.32 -9.05
CA ASN A 84 8.91 -16.81 -10.43
C ASN A 84 7.58 -17.52 -10.67
N ASP A 85 7.04 -18.24 -9.70
CA ASP A 85 5.74 -18.90 -9.80
C ASP A 85 4.61 -17.88 -9.95
N GLU A 86 4.65 -16.78 -9.21
CA GLU A 86 3.67 -15.69 -9.33
C GLU A 86 3.78 -14.96 -10.67
N LEU A 87 5.00 -14.76 -11.19
CA LEU A 87 5.21 -14.21 -12.54
C LEU A 87 4.65 -15.15 -13.59
N THR A 88 4.89 -16.46 -13.46
CA THR A 88 4.36 -17.48 -14.38
C THR A 88 2.84 -17.52 -14.32
N ALA A 89 2.24 -17.49 -13.12
CA ALA A 89 0.80 -17.43 -12.94
C ALA A 89 0.19 -16.14 -13.55
N PHE A 90 0.86 -15.01 -13.40
CA PHE A 90 0.47 -13.75 -14.05
C PHE A 90 0.47 -13.88 -15.58
N CYS A 91 1.55 -14.43 -16.16
CA CYS A 91 1.64 -14.66 -17.61
C CYS A 91 0.56 -15.62 -18.13
N GLY A 92 0.15 -16.62 -17.34
CA GLY A 92 -0.90 -17.58 -17.65
C GLY A 92 -2.32 -17.09 -17.39
N HIS A 93 -2.51 -15.86 -16.91
CA HIS A 93 -3.85 -15.36 -16.58
C HIS A 93 -4.75 -15.24 -17.81
N ALA A 94 -6.01 -15.66 -17.69
CA ALA A 94 -6.97 -15.73 -18.81
C ALA A 94 -7.20 -14.36 -19.50
N SER A 95 -7.08 -13.27 -18.78
CA SER A 95 -7.25 -11.89 -19.29
C SER A 95 -6.01 -11.34 -20.01
N LEU A 96 -4.88 -12.06 -20.01
CA LEU A 96 -3.62 -11.58 -20.58
C LEU A 96 -3.18 -12.43 -21.78
N ALA A 97 -2.55 -11.76 -22.74
CA ALA A 97 -1.84 -12.40 -23.85
C ALA A 97 -0.34 -12.04 -23.73
N VAL A 98 0.46 -12.98 -23.24
CA VAL A 98 1.91 -12.85 -23.10
C VAL A 98 2.55 -13.70 -24.19
N THR A 99 3.31 -13.09 -25.09
CA THR A 99 3.91 -13.77 -26.24
C THR A 99 4.99 -14.76 -25.82
N ASP A 100 5.82 -14.38 -24.85
CA ASP A 100 6.91 -15.22 -24.31
C ASP A 100 6.93 -15.08 -22.77
N ALA A 101 6.33 -16.05 -22.10
CA ALA A 101 6.26 -16.09 -20.65
C ALA A 101 7.63 -16.33 -20.00
N ALA A 102 8.51 -17.12 -20.66
CA ALA A 102 9.84 -17.39 -20.13
C ALA A 102 10.70 -16.13 -20.16
N ALA A 103 10.71 -15.42 -21.28
CA ALA A 103 11.39 -14.12 -21.39
C ALA A 103 10.81 -13.08 -20.44
N PHE A 104 9.48 -13.06 -20.22
CA PHE A 104 8.88 -12.16 -19.24
C PHE A 104 9.42 -12.40 -17.83
N VAL A 105 9.53 -13.66 -17.40
CA VAL A 105 10.03 -14.04 -16.06
C VAL A 105 11.50 -13.70 -15.91
N GLU A 106 12.32 -13.96 -16.95
CA GLU A 106 13.77 -13.69 -16.96
C GLU A 106 14.06 -12.19 -16.90
N ASP A 107 13.34 -11.39 -17.73
CA ASP A 107 13.52 -9.95 -17.84
C ASP A 107 12.87 -9.14 -16.70
N ALA A 108 12.07 -9.77 -15.85
CA ALA A 108 11.35 -9.08 -14.78
C ALA A 108 12.30 -8.52 -13.73
N ASP A 109 12.55 -7.19 -13.80
CA ASP A 109 13.30 -6.48 -12.77
C ASP A 109 12.48 -6.30 -11.48
N GLN A 110 13.13 -5.80 -10.44
CA GLN A 110 12.52 -5.57 -9.13
C GLN A 110 11.21 -4.77 -9.20
N THR A 111 11.12 -3.77 -10.08
CA THR A 111 9.91 -2.94 -10.23
C THR A 111 8.76 -3.73 -10.84
N ILE A 112 9.03 -4.49 -11.90
CA ILE A 112 8.05 -5.36 -12.55
C ILE A 112 7.54 -6.40 -11.56
N ARG A 113 8.45 -7.06 -10.82
CA ARG A 113 8.09 -8.05 -9.80
C ARG A 113 7.18 -7.45 -8.71
N LYS A 114 7.50 -6.26 -8.20
CA LYS A 114 6.65 -5.56 -7.23
C LYS A 114 5.27 -5.21 -7.78
N PHE A 115 5.22 -4.78 -9.03
CA PHE A 115 3.94 -4.44 -9.67
C PHE A 115 3.10 -5.68 -9.95
N VAL A 116 3.69 -6.78 -10.43
CA VAL A 116 2.96 -8.04 -10.62
C VAL A 116 2.40 -8.55 -9.30
N HIS A 117 3.20 -8.54 -8.22
CA HIS A 117 2.70 -8.90 -6.90
C HIS A 117 1.54 -8.00 -6.46
N ALA A 118 1.63 -6.69 -6.66
CA ALA A 118 0.58 -5.74 -6.30
C ALA A 118 -0.70 -5.95 -7.12
N VAL A 119 -0.60 -6.18 -8.44
CA VAL A 119 -1.75 -6.49 -9.31
C VAL A 119 -2.45 -7.78 -8.86
N GLY A 120 -1.68 -8.82 -8.55
CA GLY A 120 -2.20 -10.09 -8.04
C GLY A 120 -2.88 -9.93 -6.68
N SER A 121 -2.23 -9.25 -5.73
CA SER A 121 -2.76 -9.02 -4.37
C SER A 121 -4.03 -8.16 -4.36
N ALA A 122 -4.14 -7.19 -5.27
CA ALA A 122 -5.34 -6.36 -5.44
C ALA A 122 -6.46 -7.08 -6.22
N GLY A 123 -6.19 -8.25 -6.79
CA GLY A 123 -7.15 -9.00 -7.58
C GLY A 123 -7.64 -8.28 -8.84
N VAL A 124 -6.84 -7.36 -9.39
CA VAL A 124 -7.27 -6.47 -10.49
C VAL A 124 -7.80 -7.25 -11.69
N LEU A 125 -7.08 -8.29 -12.12
CA LEU A 125 -7.45 -9.10 -13.28
C LEU A 125 -8.57 -10.10 -13.00
N VAL A 126 -8.84 -10.41 -11.73
CA VAL A 126 -9.92 -11.31 -11.30
C VAL A 126 -11.23 -10.55 -11.16
N ASN A 127 -11.17 -9.32 -10.62
CA ASN A 127 -12.35 -8.52 -10.28
C ASN A 127 -12.84 -7.63 -11.42
N ASN A 128 -12.05 -7.47 -12.50
CA ASN A 128 -12.40 -6.61 -13.63
C ASN A 128 -12.35 -7.37 -14.95
N GLN A 129 -13.35 -7.14 -15.82
CA GLN A 129 -13.35 -7.70 -17.16
C GLN A 129 -12.40 -6.91 -18.07
N VAL A 130 -11.85 -7.59 -19.09
CA VAL A 130 -10.95 -6.97 -20.07
C VAL A 130 -11.60 -5.78 -20.78
N THR A 131 -12.90 -5.87 -21.07
CA THR A 131 -13.70 -4.80 -21.67
C THR A 131 -13.76 -3.54 -20.80
N ASP A 132 -13.88 -3.71 -19.50
CA ASP A 132 -13.93 -2.59 -18.55
C ASP A 132 -12.57 -1.92 -18.43
N ILE A 133 -11.50 -2.72 -18.34
CA ILE A 133 -10.11 -2.25 -18.33
C ILE A 133 -9.82 -1.46 -19.63
N ALA A 134 -10.26 -1.97 -20.78
CA ALA A 134 -10.12 -1.30 -22.09
C ALA A 134 -10.87 0.03 -22.14
N THR A 135 -12.09 0.05 -21.61
CA THR A 135 -12.91 1.27 -21.54
C THR A 135 -12.24 2.34 -20.69
N GLN A 136 -11.71 1.97 -19.51
CA GLN A 136 -10.99 2.90 -18.65
C GLN A 136 -9.68 3.40 -19.29
N ALA A 137 -8.94 2.53 -19.96
CA ALA A 137 -7.74 2.92 -20.71
C ALA A 137 -8.08 3.96 -21.78
N SER A 138 -9.13 3.71 -22.55
CA SER A 138 -9.62 4.64 -23.59
C SER A 138 -10.07 5.97 -23.01
N ALA A 139 -10.78 5.97 -21.88
CA ALA A 139 -11.28 7.18 -21.22
C ALA A 139 -10.16 8.15 -20.84
N ILE A 140 -9.01 7.63 -20.40
CA ILE A 140 -7.83 8.45 -20.08
C ILE A 140 -6.87 8.61 -21.26
N GLY A 141 -7.11 7.91 -22.39
CA GLY A 141 -6.23 7.90 -23.57
C GLY A 141 -4.93 7.14 -23.33
N PHE A 142 -4.94 6.14 -22.45
CA PHE A 142 -3.79 5.24 -22.27
C PHE A 142 -3.82 4.14 -23.34
N PRO A 143 -2.72 3.95 -24.10
CA PRO A 143 -2.68 2.94 -25.16
C PRO A 143 -2.57 1.54 -24.57
N ILE A 144 -3.57 0.69 -24.81
CA ILE A 144 -3.49 -0.75 -24.59
C ILE A 144 -3.87 -1.49 -25.86
N SER A 145 -3.25 -2.64 -26.10
CA SER A 145 -3.59 -3.54 -27.19
C SER A 145 -4.42 -4.70 -26.65
N ILE A 146 -5.46 -5.08 -27.40
CA ILE A 146 -6.30 -6.22 -27.08
C ILE A 146 -6.35 -7.14 -28.29
N ALA A 147 -5.98 -8.41 -28.07
CA ALA A 147 -6.07 -9.47 -29.06
C ALA A 147 -6.88 -10.64 -28.49
N ASN A 148 -7.87 -11.11 -29.26
CA ASN A 148 -8.73 -12.23 -28.88
C ASN A 148 -9.38 -12.09 -27.48
N GLY A 149 -9.79 -10.87 -27.12
CA GLY A 149 -10.40 -10.59 -25.81
C GLY A 149 -9.42 -10.58 -24.63
N ARG A 150 -8.11 -10.51 -24.89
CA ARG A 150 -7.04 -10.49 -23.86
C ARG A 150 -6.19 -9.23 -24.02
N ILE A 151 -5.69 -8.71 -22.93
CA ILE A 151 -4.74 -7.59 -22.90
C ILE A 151 -3.37 -8.11 -23.35
N GLU A 152 -2.84 -7.56 -24.45
CA GLU A 152 -1.49 -7.87 -24.88
C GLU A 152 -0.47 -7.23 -23.94
N VAL A 153 0.42 -8.04 -23.38
CA VAL A 153 1.50 -7.55 -22.53
C VAL A 153 2.69 -7.18 -23.42
N PRO A 154 3.11 -5.89 -23.42
CA PRO A 154 4.23 -5.44 -24.22
C PRO A 154 5.53 -6.19 -23.89
N GLN A 155 6.40 -6.36 -24.88
CA GLN A 155 7.68 -7.02 -24.65
C GLN A 155 8.74 -6.08 -24.08
N ASP A 156 8.71 -4.80 -24.47
CA ASP A 156 9.67 -3.84 -23.96
C ASP A 156 9.40 -3.45 -22.49
N ARG A 157 10.48 -3.25 -21.75
CA ARG A 157 10.45 -3.00 -20.30
C ARG A 157 9.67 -1.74 -19.90
N LYS A 158 9.76 -0.68 -20.69
CA LYS A 158 9.10 0.60 -20.40
C LYS A 158 7.58 0.46 -20.52
N SER A 159 7.10 -0.13 -21.59
CA SER A 159 5.69 -0.37 -21.84
C SER A 159 5.10 -1.43 -20.88
N LYS A 160 5.87 -2.48 -20.51
CA LYS A 160 5.49 -3.41 -19.42
C LYS A 160 5.20 -2.65 -18.12
N LYS A 161 6.11 -1.79 -17.68
CA LYS A 161 5.94 -0.98 -16.46
C LYS A 161 4.77 -0.01 -16.57
N ALA A 162 4.55 0.58 -17.74
CA ALA A 162 3.42 1.47 -17.97
C ALA A 162 2.09 0.71 -17.87
N LEU A 163 1.97 -0.46 -18.51
CA LEU A 163 0.77 -1.30 -18.40
C LEU A 163 0.49 -1.70 -16.94
N LEU A 164 1.50 -2.19 -16.23
CA LEU A 164 1.35 -2.58 -14.82
C LEU A 164 1.00 -1.37 -13.93
N SER A 165 1.55 -0.20 -14.23
CA SER A 165 1.19 1.04 -13.53
C SER A 165 -0.26 1.44 -13.79
N PHE A 166 -0.75 1.25 -15.01
CA PHE A 166 -2.14 1.50 -15.36
C PHE A 166 -3.08 0.55 -14.61
N LEU A 167 -2.77 -0.75 -14.59
CA LEU A 167 -3.55 -1.75 -13.83
C LEU A 167 -3.58 -1.49 -12.32
N LEU A 168 -2.65 -0.71 -11.79
CA LEU A 168 -2.58 -0.30 -10.38
C LEU A 168 -3.15 1.10 -10.14
N ASP A 169 -3.93 1.66 -11.07
CA ASP A 169 -4.48 3.02 -10.98
C ASP A 169 -3.44 4.12 -10.75
N LYS A 170 -2.20 3.90 -11.22
CA LYS A 170 -1.11 4.88 -11.08
C LYS A 170 -0.99 5.83 -12.24
N ILE A 171 -1.77 5.64 -13.31
CA ILE A 171 -1.78 6.52 -14.48
C ILE A 171 -3.06 7.32 -14.49
N TYR A 172 -2.93 8.63 -14.64
CA TYR A 172 -4.05 9.54 -14.78
C TYR A 172 -3.78 10.60 -15.84
N ARG A 173 -4.85 11.16 -16.40
CA ARG A 173 -4.79 12.27 -17.33
C ARG A 173 -5.00 13.58 -16.58
N GLY A 174 -4.07 14.51 -16.73
CA GLY A 174 -4.23 15.88 -16.18
C GLY A 174 -5.40 16.59 -16.82
N SER A 175 -6.32 17.13 -15.99
CA SER A 175 -7.55 17.77 -16.47
C SER A 175 -7.32 19.03 -17.31
N ILE A 176 -6.22 19.74 -17.07
CA ILE A 176 -5.92 21.00 -17.74
C ILE A 176 -5.11 20.77 -19.03
N ASN A 177 -3.98 20.09 -18.92
CA ASN A 177 -3.04 19.92 -20.04
C ASN A 177 -3.25 18.62 -20.83
N GLN A 178 -4.16 17.76 -20.39
CA GLN A 178 -4.53 16.50 -21.03
C GLN A 178 -3.35 15.51 -21.21
N GLN A 179 -2.25 15.71 -20.50
CA GLN A 179 -1.11 14.78 -20.51
C GLN A 179 -1.31 13.64 -19.54
N LEU A 180 -0.70 12.48 -19.85
CA LEU A 180 -0.66 11.34 -18.95
C LEU A 180 0.47 11.49 -17.93
N TYR A 181 0.13 11.22 -16.68
CA TYR A 181 1.05 11.26 -15.55
C TYR A 181 1.07 9.93 -14.83
N ILE A 182 2.19 9.63 -14.19
CA ILE A 182 2.33 8.50 -13.26
C ILE A 182 2.42 9.06 -11.84
N THR A 183 1.62 8.51 -10.93
CA THR A 183 1.70 8.81 -9.50
C THR A 183 2.33 7.66 -8.73
N ASN A 184 3.04 7.98 -7.67
CA ASN A 184 3.59 6.99 -6.74
C ASN A 184 2.67 6.72 -5.54
N SER A 185 1.58 7.49 -5.40
CA SER A 185 0.62 7.32 -4.31
C SER A 185 -0.79 7.62 -4.79
N ASN A 186 -1.70 6.68 -4.57
CA ASN A 186 -3.12 6.87 -4.80
C ASN A 186 -3.74 7.37 -3.50
N ARG A 187 -4.13 8.65 -3.46
CA ARG A 187 -4.87 9.24 -2.34
C ARG A 187 -6.22 9.70 -2.88
N PRO A 188 -7.34 9.13 -2.41
CA PRO A 188 -8.66 9.68 -2.74
C PRO A 188 -8.76 11.11 -2.20
N LEU A 189 -9.43 11.97 -2.97
CA LEU A 189 -9.89 13.27 -2.50
C LEU A 189 -11.11 13.00 -1.61
N ASN A 190 -10.99 13.22 -0.31
CA ASN A 190 -12.09 13.18 0.64
C ASN A 190 -12.66 14.57 0.82
#